data_338b144d79e6e85a726057621c04a01c
#
_entry.id   338b144d79e6e85a726057621c04a01c
#
_cell.length_a   1.000
_cell.length_b   1.000
_cell.length_c   1.000
_cell.angle_alpha   90.00
_cell.angle_beta   90.00
_cell.angle_gamma   90.00
#
_symmetry.space_group_name_H-M   'P 1'
#
loop_
_entity.id
_entity.type
_entity.pdbx_description
1 polymer ?
#
loop_
_entity_poly.entity_id
_entity_poly.type
_entity_poly.pdbx_seq_one_letter_code
_entity_poly.pdbx_strand_id
1 'polypeptide(L)'
;MKAKDSVEIISTKAVFVGDPKAPVTLMQFGDYESEACAKVNEVVEKLLKEFQGKLKFNFRHFPLTRIHQHAMKAAEASLGAAQEGKFWEMHRMLFAHRRRLGAISLREYAKDCGVVNKKFLEDLVNSTYGWQVKSDLLEGLDKGVRDVPAFFINDELFTGKPTFENLRKGIEAALRQHKRKKKPASKARA
;
A
#
# COMPACT_ATOMS: atom_id res chain seq x y z
N MET A 1 29.01 22.09 15.38
CA MET A 1 27.94 21.07 15.42
C MET A 1 27.65 20.64 13.98
N LYS A 2 28.05 19.43 13.59
CA LYS A 2 27.69 18.89 12.25
C LYS A 2 26.19 18.62 12.26
N ALA A 3 25.45 19.17 11.29
CA ALA A 3 24.07 18.81 11.03
C ALA A 3 24.02 17.30 10.86
N LYS A 4 23.18 16.63 11.66
CA LYS A 4 22.82 15.22 11.40
C LYS A 4 22.14 15.20 10.05
N ASP A 5 22.76 14.55 9.07
CA ASP A 5 22.10 14.22 7.82
C ASP A 5 20.79 13.51 8.19
N SER A 6 19.67 14.21 8.01
CA SER A 6 18.35 13.63 8.17
C SER A 6 18.17 12.66 7.01
N VAL A 7 18.32 11.37 7.29
CA VAL A 7 18.02 10.33 6.30
C VAL A 7 16.54 10.48 5.95
N GLU A 8 16.26 10.88 4.72
CA GLU A 8 14.89 11.01 4.24
C GLU A 8 14.24 9.63 4.16
N ILE A 9 13.26 9.38 5.02
CA ILE A 9 12.55 8.10 5.07
C ILE A 9 11.55 8.05 3.91
N ILE A 10 11.66 7.02 3.06
CA ILE A 10 10.72 6.77 1.96
C ILE A 10 9.32 6.56 2.53
N SER A 11 8.41 7.44 2.16
CA SER A 11 7.02 7.38 2.57
C SER A 11 6.24 6.36 1.74
N THR A 12 5.24 5.70 2.34
CA THR A 12 4.27 4.86 1.62
C THR A 12 3.60 5.59 0.47
N LYS A 13 3.44 6.91 0.56
CA LYS A 13 2.89 7.75 -0.54
C LYS A 13 3.71 7.69 -1.82
N ALA A 14 5.00 7.40 -1.72
CA ALA A 14 5.91 7.29 -2.86
C ALA A 14 6.08 5.85 -3.36
N VAL A 15 5.52 4.85 -2.66
CA VAL A 15 5.71 3.43 -2.98
C VAL A 15 4.55 2.91 -3.83
N PHE A 16 4.81 2.69 -5.10
CA PHE A 16 3.84 2.15 -6.04
C PHE A 16 4.36 0.88 -6.72
N VAL A 17 3.44 -0.01 -7.10
CA VAL A 17 3.67 -1.05 -8.09
C VAL A 17 2.81 -0.79 -9.33
N GLY A 18 3.33 -1.12 -10.50
CA GLY A 18 2.74 -0.79 -11.80
C GLY A 18 3.45 0.39 -12.46
N ASP A 19 2.91 0.86 -13.57
CA ASP A 19 3.49 1.99 -14.31
C ASP A 19 3.29 3.30 -13.54
N PRO A 20 4.36 4.04 -13.18
CA PRO A 20 4.23 5.34 -12.50
C PRO A 20 3.36 6.36 -13.25
N LYS A 21 3.28 6.25 -14.59
CA LYS A 21 2.48 7.10 -15.48
C LYS A 21 1.07 6.59 -15.71
N ALA A 22 0.69 5.47 -15.07
CA ALA A 22 -0.63 4.89 -15.23
C ALA A 22 -1.74 5.90 -14.90
N PRO A 23 -2.79 5.99 -15.75
CA PRO A 23 -3.87 6.97 -15.58
C PRO A 23 -4.79 6.68 -14.40
N VAL A 24 -4.77 5.46 -13.87
CA VAL A 24 -5.59 5.05 -12.72
C VAL A 24 -4.69 4.61 -11.58
N THR A 25 -4.98 5.14 -10.39
CA THR A 25 -4.39 4.70 -9.13
C THR A 25 -5.42 3.93 -8.34
N LEU A 26 -5.09 2.70 -7.97
CA LEU A 26 -5.81 1.94 -6.95
C LEU A 26 -5.04 2.07 -5.64
N MET A 27 -5.64 2.64 -4.62
CA MET A 27 -5.06 2.75 -3.28
C MET A 27 -5.85 1.87 -2.33
N GLN A 28 -5.13 1.15 -1.47
CA GLN A 28 -5.73 0.32 -0.42
C GLN A 28 -5.21 0.75 0.94
N PHE A 29 -6.12 1.00 1.88
CA PHE A 29 -5.77 0.96 3.30
C PHE A 29 -5.94 -0.47 3.81
N GLY A 30 -4.92 -0.98 4.49
CA GLY A 30 -4.89 -2.38 4.89
C GLY A 30 -4.04 -2.67 6.12
N ASP A 31 -4.22 -3.90 6.61
CA ASP A 31 -3.58 -4.47 7.79
C ASP A 31 -3.03 -5.86 7.44
N TYR A 32 -1.76 -6.12 7.77
CA TYR A 32 -1.08 -7.37 7.42
C TYR A 32 -1.56 -8.59 8.22
N GLU A 33 -2.17 -8.41 9.40
CA GLU A 33 -2.80 -9.52 10.13
C GLU A 33 -4.22 -9.83 9.65
N SER A 34 -4.87 -8.90 8.92
CA SER A 34 -6.24 -9.06 8.43
C SER A 34 -6.33 -10.15 7.36
N GLU A 35 -7.20 -11.13 7.61
CA GLU A 35 -7.51 -12.17 6.61
C GLU A 35 -8.19 -11.60 5.37
N ALA A 36 -9.07 -10.62 5.55
CA ALA A 36 -9.75 -9.96 4.45
C ALA A 36 -8.75 -9.22 3.54
N CYS A 37 -7.75 -8.55 4.13
CA CYS A 37 -6.69 -7.90 3.36
C CYS A 37 -5.81 -8.91 2.61
N ALA A 38 -5.45 -10.03 3.23
CA ALA A 38 -4.68 -11.08 2.57
C ALA A 38 -5.42 -11.67 1.36
N LYS A 39 -6.72 -11.98 1.52
CA LYS A 39 -7.55 -12.50 0.42
C LYS A 39 -7.65 -11.52 -0.76
N VAL A 40 -7.79 -10.25 -0.47
CA VAL A 40 -7.94 -9.24 -1.53
C VAL A 40 -6.61 -8.90 -2.20
N ASN A 41 -5.47 -9.18 -1.58
CA ASN A 41 -4.16 -9.00 -2.20
C ASN A 41 -4.03 -9.81 -3.50
N GLU A 42 -4.54 -11.05 -3.53
CA GLU A 42 -4.58 -11.84 -4.77
C GLU A 42 -5.44 -11.21 -5.87
N VAL A 43 -6.52 -10.53 -5.47
CA VAL A 43 -7.37 -9.78 -6.41
C VAL A 43 -6.60 -8.61 -7.01
N VAL A 44 -5.86 -7.86 -6.18
CA VAL A 44 -5.03 -6.74 -6.62
C VAL A 44 -3.96 -7.20 -7.61
N GLU A 45 -3.28 -8.33 -7.33
CA GLU A 45 -2.28 -8.86 -8.25
C GLU A 45 -2.86 -9.23 -9.64
N LYS A 46 -4.07 -9.80 -9.67
CA LYS A 46 -4.78 -10.08 -10.92
C LYS A 46 -5.14 -8.81 -11.67
N LEU A 47 -5.62 -7.79 -10.97
CA LEU A 47 -5.95 -6.48 -11.56
C LEU A 47 -4.71 -5.78 -12.14
N LEU A 48 -3.58 -5.82 -11.44
CA LEU A 48 -2.32 -5.27 -11.94
C LEU A 48 -1.85 -5.94 -13.25
N LYS A 49 -2.05 -7.26 -13.36
CA LYS A 49 -1.75 -8.00 -14.60
C LYS A 49 -2.71 -7.62 -15.74
N GLU A 50 -4.03 -7.57 -15.47
CA GLU A 50 -5.04 -7.24 -16.49
C GLU A 50 -4.89 -5.81 -17.00
N PHE A 51 -4.61 -4.87 -16.10
CA PHE A 51 -4.50 -3.45 -16.43
C PHE A 51 -3.05 -2.96 -16.54
N GLN A 52 -2.13 -3.83 -16.97
CA GLN A 52 -0.72 -3.46 -17.15
C GLN A 52 -0.57 -2.16 -17.96
N GLY A 53 0.27 -1.22 -17.48
CA GLY A 53 0.46 0.10 -18.08
C GLY A 53 -0.71 1.08 -17.89
N LYS A 54 -1.84 0.66 -17.30
CA LYS A 54 -3.03 1.50 -17.10
C LYS A 54 -3.40 1.68 -15.64
N LEU A 55 -2.86 0.83 -14.76
CA LEU A 55 -3.10 0.79 -13.32
C LEU A 55 -1.78 0.85 -12.58
N LYS A 56 -1.73 1.66 -11.53
CA LYS A 56 -0.73 1.57 -10.47
C LYS A 56 -1.41 1.37 -9.13
N PHE A 57 -0.74 0.68 -8.23
CA PHE A 57 -1.27 0.36 -6.91
C PHE A 57 -0.39 0.93 -5.81
N ASN A 58 -1.04 1.47 -4.78
CA ASN A 58 -0.43 1.99 -3.57
C ASN A 58 -1.08 1.33 -2.35
N PHE A 59 -0.26 0.80 -1.45
CA PHE A 59 -0.71 0.25 -0.17
C PHE A 59 -0.37 1.21 0.96
N ARG A 60 -1.38 1.53 1.77
CA ARG A 60 -1.29 2.41 2.92
C ARG A 60 -1.64 1.63 4.19
N HIS A 61 -0.95 1.93 5.27
CA HIS A 61 -1.12 1.18 6.51
C HIS A 61 -2.31 1.67 7.31
N PHE A 62 -3.14 0.72 7.73
CA PHE A 62 -4.25 0.98 8.65
C PHE A 62 -4.35 -0.16 9.66
N PRO A 63 -3.36 -0.27 10.59
CA PRO A 63 -3.29 -1.35 11.55
C PRO A 63 -4.41 -1.27 12.57
N LEU A 64 -5.18 -2.36 12.74
CA LEU A 64 -6.27 -2.49 13.70
C LEU A 64 -5.72 -2.95 15.05
N THR A 65 -4.92 -2.12 15.70
CA THR A 65 -4.12 -2.47 16.90
C THR A 65 -4.92 -2.94 18.10
N ARG A 66 -6.24 -2.74 18.12
CA ARG A 66 -7.12 -3.25 19.18
C ARG A 66 -7.34 -4.76 19.10
N ILE A 67 -7.21 -5.35 17.91
CA ILE A 67 -7.47 -6.77 17.64
C ILE A 67 -6.28 -7.50 17.00
N HIS A 68 -5.33 -6.76 16.43
CA HIS A 68 -4.17 -7.26 15.74
C HIS A 68 -2.88 -6.76 16.41
N GLN A 69 -2.28 -7.61 17.25
CA GLN A 69 -1.14 -7.22 18.11
C GLN A 69 0.14 -6.90 17.35
N HIS A 70 0.34 -7.53 16.19
CA HIS A 70 1.57 -7.39 15.40
C HIS A 70 1.40 -6.46 14.19
N ALA A 71 0.19 -5.99 13.90
CA ALA A 71 -0.11 -5.20 12.72
C ALA A 71 0.77 -3.94 12.60
N MET A 72 1.00 -3.23 13.70
CA MET A 72 1.87 -2.05 13.73
C MET A 72 3.31 -2.41 13.35
N LYS A 73 3.88 -3.44 13.96
CA LYS A 73 5.27 -3.87 13.68
C LYS A 73 5.42 -4.45 12.28
N ALA A 74 4.43 -5.14 11.77
CA ALA A 74 4.42 -5.61 10.38
C ALA A 74 4.41 -4.44 9.38
N ALA A 75 3.61 -3.40 9.66
CA ALA A 75 3.61 -2.17 8.87
C ALA A 75 4.98 -1.47 8.92
N GLU A 76 5.58 -1.31 10.09
CA GLU A 76 6.94 -0.77 10.24
C GLU A 76 7.98 -1.61 9.48
N ALA A 77 7.87 -2.94 9.50
CA ALA A 77 8.77 -3.84 8.80
C ALA A 77 8.72 -3.65 7.28
N SER A 78 7.53 -3.44 6.70
CA SER A 78 7.40 -3.14 5.27
C SER A 78 8.05 -1.81 4.90
N LEU A 79 7.96 -0.80 5.78
CA LEU A 79 8.62 0.50 5.61
C LEU A 79 10.14 0.39 5.74
N GLY A 80 10.64 -0.40 6.68
CA GLY A 80 12.06 -0.72 6.78
C GLY A 80 12.59 -1.35 5.49
N ALA A 81 11.85 -2.30 4.92
CA ALA A 81 12.20 -2.90 3.64
C ALA A 81 12.10 -1.90 2.46
N ALA A 82 11.17 -0.94 2.53
CA ALA A 82 11.03 0.12 1.52
C ALA A 82 12.30 0.97 1.38
N GLN A 83 13.05 1.18 2.47
CA GLN A 83 14.29 1.97 2.43
C GLN A 83 15.36 1.35 1.52
N GLU A 84 15.24 0.07 1.24
CA GLU A 84 16.12 -0.69 0.33
C GLU A 84 15.40 -1.14 -0.96
N GLY A 85 14.25 -0.55 -1.28
CA GLY A 85 13.47 -0.88 -2.47
C GLY A 85 12.79 -2.25 -2.41
N LYS A 86 12.64 -2.84 -1.20
CA LYS A 86 12.09 -4.19 -0.97
C LYS A 86 10.68 -4.21 -0.39
N PHE A 87 9.95 -3.09 -0.54
CA PHE A 87 8.59 -2.98 0.00
C PHE A 87 7.66 -4.08 -0.51
N TRP A 88 7.62 -4.33 -1.81
CA TRP A 88 6.64 -5.24 -2.41
C TRP A 88 7.00 -6.71 -2.17
N GLU A 89 8.27 -7.05 -2.08
CA GLU A 89 8.72 -8.38 -1.65
C GLU A 89 8.27 -8.63 -0.19
N MET A 90 8.53 -7.66 0.69
CA MET A 90 8.13 -7.75 2.10
C MET A 90 6.60 -7.76 2.25
N HIS A 91 5.88 -6.95 1.49
CA HIS A 91 4.40 -6.91 1.45
C HIS A 91 3.81 -8.30 1.17
N ARG A 92 4.29 -8.98 0.13
CA ARG A 92 3.83 -10.34 -0.19
C ARG A 92 4.20 -11.34 0.92
N MET A 93 5.40 -11.25 1.46
CA MET A 93 5.87 -12.11 2.54
C MET A 93 5.00 -11.96 3.80
N LEU A 94 4.66 -10.73 4.19
CA LEU A 94 3.83 -10.44 5.35
C LEU A 94 2.43 -11.02 5.21
N PHE A 95 1.77 -10.87 4.06
CA PHE A 95 0.46 -11.48 3.83
C PHE A 95 0.51 -13.01 3.76
N ALA A 96 1.54 -13.58 3.14
CA ALA A 96 1.74 -15.03 3.10
C ALA A 96 1.90 -15.63 4.50
N HIS A 97 2.53 -14.89 5.41
CA HIS A 97 2.82 -15.33 6.78
C HIS A 97 2.04 -14.55 7.86
N ARG A 98 0.87 -14.02 7.54
CA ARG A 98 0.07 -13.11 8.39
C ARG A 98 -0.17 -13.58 9.83
N ARG A 99 -0.06 -14.87 10.11
CA ARG A 99 -0.23 -15.46 11.45
C ARG A 99 1.06 -15.54 12.27
N ARG A 100 2.21 -15.10 11.70
CA ARG A 100 3.53 -15.21 12.32
C ARG A 100 4.32 -13.92 12.09
N LEU A 101 3.84 -12.81 12.66
CA LEU A 101 4.40 -11.46 12.46
C LEU A 101 5.12 -10.93 13.72
N GLY A 102 5.65 -11.83 14.56
CA GLY A 102 6.53 -11.45 15.68
C GLY A 102 7.88 -10.90 15.20
N ALA A 103 8.56 -10.11 16.03
CA ALA A 103 9.77 -9.37 15.65
C ALA A 103 10.89 -10.25 15.04
N ILE A 104 11.07 -11.45 15.57
CA ILE A 104 12.07 -12.41 15.04
C ILE A 104 11.70 -12.82 13.62
N SER A 105 10.43 -13.23 13.39
CA SER A 105 9.94 -13.61 12.06
C SER A 105 10.02 -12.44 11.07
N LEU A 106 9.69 -11.22 11.50
CA LEU A 106 9.79 -10.02 10.65
C LEU A 106 11.24 -9.78 10.18
N ARG A 107 12.23 -10.00 11.06
CA ARG A 107 13.65 -9.91 10.70
C ARG A 107 14.05 -11.00 9.68
N GLU A 108 13.58 -12.22 9.88
CA GLU A 108 13.84 -13.33 8.94
C GLU A 108 13.24 -13.03 7.57
N TYR A 109 11.98 -12.58 7.52
CA TYR A 109 11.31 -12.21 6.27
C TYR A 109 12.02 -11.06 5.56
N ALA A 110 12.50 -10.05 6.28
CA ALA A 110 13.27 -8.97 5.68
C ALA A 110 14.56 -9.49 5.04
N LYS A 111 15.29 -10.39 5.72
CA LYS A 111 16.47 -11.06 5.18
C LYS A 111 16.14 -11.88 3.93
N ASP A 112 15.06 -12.65 3.95
CA ASP A 112 14.63 -13.47 2.81
C ASP A 112 14.19 -12.62 1.61
N CYS A 113 13.68 -11.41 1.87
CA CYS A 113 13.40 -10.40 0.85
C CYS A 113 14.65 -9.68 0.32
N GLY A 114 15.82 -9.94 0.88
CA GLY A 114 17.08 -9.32 0.48
C GLY A 114 17.36 -7.96 1.13
N VAL A 115 16.75 -7.65 2.26
CA VAL A 115 17.09 -6.49 3.10
C VAL A 115 18.43 -6.77 3.78
N VAL A 116 19.39 -5.86 3.62
CA VAL A 116 20.75 -6.01 4.15
C VAL A 116 21.04 -5.13 5.37
N ASN A 117 20.10 -4.27 5.76
CA ASN A 117 20.24 -3.41 6.93
C ASN A 117 20.44 -4.23 8.22
N LYS A 118 21.65 -4.19 8.77
CA LYS A 118 22.00 -4.89 10.01
C LYS A 118 21.22 -4.38 11.24
N LYS A 119 20.70 -3.15 11.19
CA LYS A 119 19.92 -2.52 12.26
C LYS A 119 18.41 -2.76 12.11
N PHE A 120 17.96 -3.54 11.14
CA PHE A 120 16.53 -3.73 10.88
C PHE A 120 15.73 -4.10 12.14
N LEU A 121 16.25 -5.03 12.98
CA LEU A 121 15.59 -5.41 14.22
C LEU A 121 15.61 -4.27 15.24
N GLU A 122 16.72 -3.53 15.36
CA GLU A 122 16.84 -2.35 16.22
C GLU A 122 15.85 -1.27 15.80
N ASP A 123 15.72 -1.00 14.50
CA ASP A 123 14.75 -0.05 13.94
C ASP A 123 13.32 -0.45 14.29
N LEU A 124 12.98 -1.75 14.22
CA LEU A 124 11.67 -2.25 14.64
C LEU A 124 11.43 -2.08 16.15
N VAL A 125 12.41 -2.40 16.98
CA VAL A 125 12.30 -2.24 18.44
C VAL A 125 12.10 -0.77 18.80
N ASN A 126 12.86 0.12 18.18
CA ASN A 126 12.82 1.56 18.43
C ASN A 126 11.64 2.28 17.74
N SER A 127 10.79 1.54 17.00
CA SER A 127 9.68 2.12 16.22
C SER A 127 10.12 3.26 15.28
N THR A 128 11.28 3.09 14.63
CA THR A 128 11.87 4.08 13.71
C THR A 128 10.88 4.54 12.65
N TYR A 129 10.01 3.66 12.18
CA TYR A 129 9.00 3.93 11.15
C TYR A 129 7.58 4.14 11.69
N GLY A 130 7.40 4.10 13.00
CA GLY A 130 6.08 4.14 13.64
C GLY A 130 5.28 5.40 13.33
N TRP A 131 5.95 6.55 13.17
CA TRP A 131 5.31 7.81 12.81
C TRP A 131 4.73 7.80 11.39
N GLN A 132 5.40 7.11 10.45
CA GLN A 132 4.88 6.94 9.07
C GLN A 132 3.61 6.08 9.05
N VAL A 133 3.60 4.98 9.81
CA VAL A 133 2.41 4.14 9.95
C VAL A 133 1.26 4.93 10.56
N LYS A 134 1.54 5.75 11.60
CA LYS A 134 0.53 6.63 12.20
C LYS A 134 0.02 7.69 11.22
N SER A 135 0.89 8.24 10.39
CA SER A 135 0.49 9.20 9.33
C SER A 135 -0.49 8.57 8.34
N ASP A 136 -0.22 7.32 7.90
CA ASP A 136 -1.15 6.59 7.03
C ASP A 136 -2.49 6.33 7.72
N LEU A 137 -2.46 5.90 8.98
CA LEU A 137 -3.67 5.66 9.77
C LEU A 137 -4.53 6.92 9.89
N LEU A 138 -3.92 8.06 10.22
CA LEU A 138 -4.62 9.34 10.35
C LEU A 138 -5.22 9.77 9.00
N GLU A 139 -4.46 9.66 7.90
CA GLU A 139 -4.99 9.96 6.57
C GLU A 139 -6.17 9.04 6.22
N GLY A 140 -6.10 7.76 6.55
CA GLY A 140 -7.23 6.84 6.37
C GLY A 140 -8.46 7.28 7.14
N LEU A 141 -8.29 7.66 8.41
CA LEU A 141 -9.38 8.17 9.24
C LEU A 141 -10.02 9.45 8.68
N ASP A 142 -9.20 10.39 8.22
CA ASP A 142 -9.64 11.64 7.59
C ASP A 142 -10.39 11.38 6.27
N LYS A 143 -9.99 10.36 5.51
CA LYS A 143 -10.68 9.90 4.31
C LYS A 143 -11.93 9.05 4.59
N GLY A 144 -12.29 8.86 5.84
CA GLY A 144 -13.50 8.12 6.26
C GLY A 144 -13.31 6.60 6.36
N VAL A 145 -12.08 6.09 6.29
CA VAL A 145 -11.80 4.66 6.54
C VAL A 145 -12.16 4.31 7.99
N ARG A 146 -12.92 3.23 8.17
CA ARG A 146 -13.34 2.73 9.50
C ARG A 146 -13.00 1.26 9.69
N ASP A 147 -12.75 0.55 8.60
CA ASP A 147 -12.40 -0.87 8.57
C ASP A 147 -11.53 -1.17 7.34
N VAL A 148 -10.91 -2.34 7.29
CA VAL A 148 -10.02 -2.77 6.21
C VAL A 148 -10.43 -4.15 5.66
N PRO A 149 -10.21 -4.37 4.36
CA PRO A 149 -9.58 -3.49 3.36
C PRO A 149 -10.50 -2.37 2.88
N ALA A 150 -10.00 -1.13 2.82
CA ALA A 150 -10.70 -0.02 2.18
C ALA A 150 -9.95 0.41 0.91
N PHE A 151 -10.70 0.60 -0.18
CA PHE A 151 -10.13 0.94 -1.48
C PHE A 151 -10.53 2.33 -1.95
N PHE A 152 -9.61 2.98 -2.66
CA PHE A 152 -9.85 4.22 -3.38
C PHE A 152 -9.40 4.06 -4.83
N ILE A 153 -10.18 4.56 -5.76
CA ILE A 153 -9.85 4.61 -7.18
C ILE A 153 -9.73 6.09 -7.57
N ASN A 154 -8.52 6.56 -7.91
CA ASN A 154 -8.23 7.97 -8.16
C ASN A 154 -8.77 8.90 -7.05
N ASP A 155 -8.46 8.56 -5.79
CA ASP A 155 -8.88 9.28 -4.57
C ASP A 155 -10.39 9.23 -4.23
N GLU A 156 -11.23 8.58 -5.03
CA GLU A 156 -12.64 8.34 -4.72
C GLU A 156 -12.81 7.02 -3.96
N LEU A 157 -13.50 7.07 -2.81
CA LEU A 157 -13.76 5.88 -1.99
C LEU A 157 -14.60 4.87 -2.77
N PHE A 158 -14.10 3.66 -2.88
CA PHE A 158 -14.83 2.53 -3.46
C PHE A 158 -15.75 1.90 -2.40
N THR A 159 -17.05 1.99 -2.60
CA THR A 159 -18.08 1.56 -1.62
C THR A 159 -18.59 0.14 -1.84
N GLY A 160 -18.14 -0.56 -2.88
CA GLY A 160 -18.56 -1.93 -3.19
C GLY A 160 -17.77 -3.00 -2.44
N LYS A 161 -18.25 -4.26 -2.48
CA LYS A 161 -17.42 -5.39 -2.06
C LYS A 161 -16.16 -5.46 -2.94
N PRO A 162 -14.95 -5.59 -2.37
CA PRO A 162 -13.71 -5.57 -3.13
C PRO A 162 -13.42 -6.91 -3.83
N THR A 163 -14.37 -7.35 -4.66
CA THR A 163 -14.18 -8.51 -5.53
C THR A 163 -13.46 -8.10 -6.81
N PHE A 164 -12.84 -9.05 -7.50
CA PHE A 164 -12.18 -8.82 -8.78
C PHE A 164 -13.09 -8.08 -9.76
N GLU A 165 -14.32 -8.59 -9.97
CA GLU A 165 -15.28 -8.00 -10.91
C GLU A 165 -15.69 -6.57 -10.55
N ASN A 166 -15.92 -6.31 -9.26
CA ASN A 166 -16.36 -5.00 -8.83
C ASN A 166 -15.25 -3.95 -8.94
N LEU A 167 -14.03 -4.27 -8.48
CA LEU A 167 -12.86 -3.40 -8.62
C LEU A 167 -12.50 -3.19 -10.10
N ARG A 168 -12.56 -4.24 -10.93
CA ARG A 168 -12.36 -4.17 -12.36
C ARG A 168 -13.30 -3.16 -13.01
N LYS A 169 -14.62 -3.24 -12.72
CA LYS A 169 -15.62 -2.28 -13.23
C LYS A 169 -15.31 -0.83 -12.81
N GLY A 170 -14.88 -0.63 -11.56
CA GLY A 170 -14.46 0.68 -11.06
C GLY A 170 -13.25 1.24 -11.81
N ILE A 171 -12.22 0.42 -12.02
CA ILE A 171 -11.02 0.79 -12.79
C ILE A 171 -11.37 1.12 -14.23
N GLU A 172 -12.21 0.32 -14.89
CA GLU A 172 -12.67 0.59 -16.26
C GLU A 172 -13.45 1.91 -16.35
N ALA A 173 -14.30 2.21 -15.37
CA ALA A 173 -15.01 3.48 -15.30
C ALA A 173 -14.04 4.67 -15.20
N ALA A 174 -13.04 4.58 -14.33
CA ALA A 174 -12.00 5.60 -14.17
C ALA A 174 -11.19 5.80 -15.47
N LEU A 175 -10.86 4.71 -16.16
CA LEU A 175 -10.18 4.76 -17.48
C LEU A 175 -11.03 5.47 -18.54
N ARG A 176 -12.35 5.22 -18.58
CA ARG A 176 -13.28 5.91 -19.49
C ARG A 176 -13.34 7.41 -19.20
N GLN A 177 -13.41 7.80 -17.94
CA GLN A 177 -13.39 9.20 -17.51
C GLN A 177 -12.09 9.90 -17.92
N HIS A 178 -10.94 9.25 -17.71
CA HIS A 178 -9.64 9.78 -18.10
C HIS A 178 -9.56 10.06 -19.62
N LYS A 179 -10.04 9.12 -20.44
CA LYS A 179 -10.08 9.28 -21.90
C LYS A 179 -11.00 10.45 -22.32
N ARG A 180 -12.13 10.65 -21.66
CA ARG A 180 -13.05 11.78 -21.96
C ARG A 180 -12.39 13.13 -21.63
N LYS A 181 -11.67 13.24 -20.50
CA LYS A 181 -10.95 14.47 -20.12
C LYS A 181 -9.79 14.80 -21.08
N LYS A 182 -9.19 13.83 -21.73
CA LYS A 182 -8.11 14.01 -22.73
C LYS A 182 -8.58 14.34 -24.14
N LYS A 183 -9.85 14.10 -24.50
CA LYS A 183 -10.39 14.57 -25.78
C LYS A 183 -10.71 16.06 -25.67
N PRO A 184 -10.01 16.96 -26.42
CA PRO A 184 -10.38 18.37 -26.44
C PRO A 184 -11.81 18.45 -26.97
N ALA A 185 -12.62 19.36 -26.40
CA ALA A 185 -13.91 19.71 -26.96
C ALA A 185 -13.68 20.13 -28.44
N SER A 186 -14.00 19.25 -29.36
CA SER A 186 -13.96 19.58 -30.79
C SER A 186 -14.97 20.68 -31.00
N LYS A 187 -14.45 21.82 -31.43
CA LYS A 187 -15.15 23.03 -31.88
C LYS A 187 -16.56 22.77 -32.34
N ALA A 188 -17.56 23.19 -31.57
CA ALA A 188 -18.82 23.66 -32.12
C ALA A 188 -18.52 25.04 -32.74
N ARG A 189 -18.27 25.10 -34.02
CA ARG A 189 -18.35 26.27 -34.86
C ARG A 189 -19.12 25.82 -36.13
N ALA A 190 -20.32 26.21 -36.20
CA ALA A 190 -21.01 26.57 -37.42
C ALA A 190 -21.65 27.92 -37.17
#